data_e04db14875d0228f6641cab1e156ce20
#
_entry.id   e04db14875d0228f6641cab1e156ce20
#
_cell.length_a   1.000
_cell.length_b   1.000
_cell.length_c   1.000
_cell.angle_alpha   90.00
_cell.angle_beta   90.00
_cell.angle_gamma   90.00
#
_symmetry.space_group_name_H-M   'P 1'
#
loop_
_entity.id
_entity.type
_entity.pdbx_description
1 polymer ?
#
loop_
_entity_poly.entity_id
_entity_poly.type
_entity_poly.pdbx_seq_one_letter_code
_entity_poly.pdbx_strand_id
1 'polypeptide(L)'
;LFAAAMPVAGNPSGCDAEKVAQTPLFTVMGTADAIMKIPTVEDFLSSMDAFGAEYRMETEEGWTHEDTCTRSYTTDRLDWIFSHSRSSTAVDNIEQETAVPTSVVWFDLSGRRLSSPPSSHGVFIRQTTYDNGDITREKTITYASKKK
;
A
#
# COMPACT_ATOMS: atom_id res chain seq x y z
N LEU A 1 -7.03 3.27 2.98
CA LEU A 1 -6.79 2.15 3.88
C LEU A 1 -5.34 1.71 3.75
N PHE A 2 -4.64 1.53 4.88
CA PHE A 2 -3.20 1.26 4.93
C PHE A 2 -2.95 -0.23 5.18
N ALA A 3 -1.81 -0.77 4.75
CA ALA A 3 -1.38 -2.14 5.06
C ALA A 3 -0.91 -2.24 6.51
N ALA A 4 -0.23 -1.20 6.99
CA ALA A 4 0.15 -0.99 8.38
C ALA A 4 0.25 0.52 8.66
N ALA A 5 0.32 0.91 9.92
CA ALA A 5 0.50 2.31 10.32
C ALA A 5 1.48 2.42 11.50
N MET A 6 2.22 3.53 11.54
CA MET A 6 3.18 3.81 12.61
C MET A 6 2.88 5.17 13.25
N PRO A 7 1.90 5.26 14.15
CA PRO A 7 1.72 6.45 14.97
C PRO A 7 2.88 6.55 15.99
N VAL A 8 3.55 7.70 16.04
CA VAL A 8 4.62 7.98 17.01
C VAL A 8 4.16 9.10 17.94
N ALA A 9 4.35 8.92 19.26
CA ALA A 9 3.89 9.84 20.28
C ALA A 9 2.41 10.30 20.07
N GLY A 10 1.58 9.42 19.54
CA GLY A 10 0.20 9.73 19.15
C GLY A 10 -0.77 9.70 20.31
N ASN A 11 -1.86 10.49 20.22
CA ASN A 11 -2.97 10.45 21.16
C ASN A 11 -4.12 9.59 20.62
N PRO A 12 -4.42 8.42 21.20
CA PRO A 12 -5.52 7.58 20.74
C PRO A 12 -6.89 8.01 21.25
N SER A 13 -6.97 9.06 22.07
CA SER A 13 -8.24 9.50 22.67
C SER A 13 -9.28 9.83 21.59
N GLY A 14 -10.44 9.18 21.69
CA GLY A 14 -11.53 9.32 20.71
C GLY A 14 -11.40 8.45 19.46
N CYS A 15 -10.36 7.64 19.36
CA CYS A 15 -10.27 6.62 18.33
C CYS A 15 -11.20 5.43 18.62
N ASP A 16 -11.76 4.86 17.57
CA ASP A 16 -12.58 3.65 17.62
C ASP A 16 -11.68 2.42 17.55
N ALA A 17 -11.57 1.68 18.65
CA ALA A 17 -10.65 0.54 18.76
C ALA A 17 -10.96 -0.57 17.73
N GLU A 18 -12.26 -0.85 17.44
CA GLU A 18 -12.64 -1.86 16.45
C GLU A 18 -12.17 -1.49 15.04
N LYS A 19 -12.30 -0.23 14.67
CA LYS A 19 -11.86 0.25 13.35
C LYS A 19 -10.35 0.29 13.22
N VAL A 20 -9.67 0.73 14.30
CA VAL A 20 -8.20 0.81 14.31
C VAL A 20 -7.58 -0.59 14.30
N ALA A 21 -8.18 -1.55 15.01
CA ALA A 21 -7.74 -2.95 15.07
C ALA A 21 -7.64 -3.64 13.68
N GLN A 22 -8.30 -3.11 12.67
CA GLN A 22 -8.23 -3.64 11.29
C GLN A 22 -6.93 -3.28 10.56
N THR A 23 -6.05 -2.49 11.17
CA THR A 23 -4.78 -2.10 10.58
C THR A 23 -3.66 -2.42 11.56
N PRO A 24 -2.66 -3.23 11.18
CA PRO A 24 -1.48 -3.46 12.01
C PRO A 24 -0.82 -2.14 12.43
N LEU A 25 -0.51 -2.01 13.72
CA LEU A 25 0.05 -0.79 14.29
C LEU A 25 1.43 -1.03 14.90
N PHE A 26 2.37 -0.14 14.63
CA PHE A 26 3.62 -0.03 15.37
C PHE A 26 3.70 1.35 16.01
N THR A 27 3.67 1.46 17.32
CA THR A 27 3.78 2.74 17.99
C THR A 27 5.08 2.86 18.82
N VAL A 28 5.62 4.06 18.89
CA VAL A 28 6.80 4.39 19.67
C VAL A 28 6.46 5.52 20.64
N MET A 29 6.87 5.35 21.89
CA MET A 29 6.63 6.32 22.96
C MET A 29 7.94 6.64 23.70
N GLY A 30 8.14 7.91 24.05
CA GLY A 30 9.27 8.35 24.89
C GLY A 30 8.90 8.34 26.37
N THR A 31 9.81 7.83 27.23
CA THR A 31 9.53 7.78 28.69
C THR A 31 9.56 9.17 29.34
N ALA A 32 10.22 10.15 28.71
CA ALA A 32 10.23 11.56 29.16
C ALA A 32 9.21 12.45 28.40
N ASP A 33 8.27 11.83 27.64
CA ASP A 33 7.22 12.58 26.96
C ASP A 33 6.27 13.21 27.97
N ALA A 34 6.28 14.55 28.05
CA ALA A 34 5.42 15.32 28.94
C ALA A 34 4.00 15.54 28.35
N ILE A 35 3.82 15.33 27.05
CA ILE A 35 2.59 15.58 26.30
C ILE A 35 1.74 14.31 26.24
N MET A 36 2.31 13.22 25.77
CA MET A 36 1.63 11.94 25.62
C MET A 36 2.05 10.96 26.72
N LYS A 37 1.05 10.31 27.30
CA LYS A 37 1.26 9.38 28.41
C LYS A 37 1.24 7.93 27.92
N ILE A 38 2.28 7.17 28.23
CA ILE A 38 2.42 5.74 27.91
C ILE A 38 1.16 4.96 28.36
N PRO A 39 0.65 5.07 29.61
CA PRO A 39 -0.53 4.32 30.01
C PRO A 39 -1.77 4.56 29.15
N THR A 40 -1.96 5.77 28.65
CA THR A 40 -3.10 6.08 27.75
C THR A 40 -3.01 5.30 26.44
N VAL A 41 -1.81 5.11 25.92
CA VAL A 41 -1.58 4.33 24.70
C VAL A 41 -1.71 2.84 24.97
N GLU A 42 -1.16 2.35 26.08
CA GLU A 42 -1.27 0.94 26.50
C GLU A 42 -2.73 0.54 26.73
N ASP A 43 -3.52 1.36 27.42
CA ASP A 43 -4.95 1.13 27.64
C ASP A 43 -5.72 1.03 26.30
N PHE A 44 -5.39 1.91 25.37
CA PHE A 44 -6.02 1.87 24.03
C PHE A 44 -5.63 0.61 23.24
N LEU A 45 -4.34 0.26 23.21
CA LEU A 45 -3.86 -0.95 22.53
C LEU A 45 -4.53 -2.20 23.13
N SER A 46 -4.60 -2.29 24.45
CA SER A 46 -5.29 -3.39 25.16
C SER A 46 -6.78 -3.47 24.80
N SER A 47 -7.43 -2.33 24.55
CA SER A 47 -8.83 -2.32 24.13
C SER A 47 -9.04 -2.91 22.73
N MET A 48 -7.99 -2.98 21.91
CA MET A 48 -8.02 -3.57 20.57
C MET A 48 -7.87 -5.10 20.57
N ASP A 49 -7.43 -5.69 21.69
CA ASP A 49 -7.23 -7.16 21.80
C ASP A 49 -8.52 -7.94 21.55
N ALA A 50 -9.67 -7.39 21.98
CA ALA A 50 -10.98 -7.99 21.77
C ALA A 50 -11.35 -8.15 20.28
N PHE A 51 -10.70 -7.40 19.41
CA PHE A 51 -10.91 -7.37 17.96
C PHE A 51 -9.80 -8.09 17.18
N GLY A 52 -8.88 -8.78 17.88
CA GLY A 52 -7.78 -9.53 17.25
C GLY A 52 -6.75 -8.65 16.58
N ALA A 53 -6.51 -7.45 17.11
CA ALA A 53 -5.55 -6.50 16.56
C ALA A 53 -4.12 -7.02 16.55
N GLU A 54 -3.39 -6.72 15.49
CA GLU A 54 -1.94 -6.84 15.45
C GLU A 54 -1.31 -5.49 15.80
N TYR A 55 -0.53 -5.45 16.88
CA TYR A 55 0.21 -4.23 17.22
C TYR A 55 1.54 -4.53 17.88
N ARG A 56 2.45 -3.57 17.79
CA ARG A 56 3.72 -3.52 18.47
C ARG A 56 3.89 -2.15 19.12
N MET A 57 4.37 -2.11 20.35
CA MET A 57 4.73 -0.89 21.06
C MET A 57 6.16 -0.96 21.54
N GLU A 58 6.90 0.09 21.32
CA GLU A 58 8.24 0.28 21.88
C GLU A 58 8.29 1.57 22.70
N THR A 59 9.05 1.54 23.77
CA THR A 59 9.32 2.71 24.61
C THR A 59 10.81 3.04 24.57
N GLU A 60 11.13 4.33 24.43
CA GLU A 60 12.51 4.82 24.39
C GLU A 60 12.82 5.63 25.62
N GLU A 61 13.84 5.17 26.35
CA GLU A 61 14.22 5.77 27.62
C GLU A 61 14.76 7.21 27.46
N GLY A 62 14.20 8.12 28.23
CA GLY A 62 14.59 9.51 28.25
C GLY A 62 14.16 10.33 27.02
N TRP A 63 13.47 9.73 26.04
CA TRP A 63 13.00 10.50 24.89
C TRP A 63 11.81 11.39 25.24
N THR A 64 11.93 12.64 24.84
CA THR A 64 10.84 13.62 24.88
C THR A 64 9.86 13.37 23.75
N HIS A 65 8.78 14.14 23.71
CA HIS A 65 7.82 14.13 22.57
C HIS A 65 8.51 14.43 21.23
N GLU A 66 9.40 15.45 21.20
CA GLU A 66 10.12 15.83 20.00
C GLU A 66 11.13 14.75 19.57
N ASP A 67 11.87 14.17 20.51
CA ASP A 67 12.77 13.04 20.22
C ASP A 67 12.01 11.89 19.60
N THR A 68 10.83 11.54 20.15
CA THR A 68 10.00 10.45 19.63
C THR A 68 9.55 10.75 18.21
N CYS A 69 9.05 11.96 17.94
CA CYS A 69 8.59 12.34 16.62
C CYS A 69 9.69 12.36 15.56
N THR A 70 10.93 12.67 15.94
CA THR A 70 12.04 12.86 14.98
C THR A 70 12.94 11.63 14.80
N ARG A 71 13.05 10.76 15.82
CA ARG A 71 14.06 9.68 15.87
C ARG A 71 13.46 8.27 15.72
N SER A 72 12.12 8.14 15.69
CA SER A 72 11.45 6.83 15.66
C SER A 72 11.61 6.07 14.34
N TYR A 73 11.94 6.72 13.24
CA TYR A 73 11.96 6.14 11.89
C TYR A 73 13.27 5.40 11.60
N THR A 74 13.55 4.36 12.36
CA THR A 74 14.70 3.47 12.16
C THR A 74 14.41 2.43 11.08
N THR A 75 15.46 1.85 10.49
CA THR A 75 15.33 0.80 9.47
C THR A 75 14.48 -0.36 9.96
N ASP A 76 14.76 -0.90 11.13
CA ASP A 76 14.05 -2.07 11.67
C ASP A 76 12.56 -1.82 11.87
N ARG A 77 12.16 -0.61 12.29
CA ARG A 77 10.76 -0.22 12.46
C ARG A 77 10.06 -0.04 11.11
N LEU A 78 10.75 0.58 10.17
CA LEU A 78 10.25 0.72 8.81
C LEU A 78 10.14 -0.62 8.10
N ASP A 79 11.09 -1.53 8.28
CA ASP A 79 11.03 -2.89 7.74
C ASP A 79 9.81 -3.65 8.26
N TRP A 80 9.45 -3.49 9.55
CA TRP A 80 8.22 -4.06 10.07
C TRP A 80 6.98 -3.48 9.37
N ILE A 81 6.90 -2.16 9.19
CA ILE A 81 5.80 -1.52 8.46
C ILE A 81 5.69 -2.04 7.02
N PHE A 82 6.81 -2.11 6.31
CA PHE A 82 6.85 -2.54 4.92
C PHE A 82 6.74 -4.05 4.72
N SER A 83 6.87 -4.85 5.79
CA SER A 83 6.61 -6.28 5.72
C SER A 83 5.13 -6.61 5.58
N HIS A 84 4.24 -5.65 5.91
CA HIS A 84 2.81 -5.81 5.78
C HIS A 84 2.35 -5.51 4.35
N SER A 85 1.50 -6.37 3.83
CA SER A 85 0.80 -6.14 2.57
C SER A 85 -0.70 -6.33 2.80
N ARG A 86 -1.52 -5.47 2.20
CA ARG A 86 -2.95 -5.78 2.14
C ARG A 86 -3.17 -6.84 1.09
N SER A 87 -3.72 -7.96 1.49
CA SER A 87 -4.42 -8.80 0.52
C SER A 87 -5.51 -7.94 -0.11
N SER A 88 -5.53 -7.86 -1.41
CA SER A 88 -6.53 -7.09 -2.16
C SER A 88 -7.89 -7.81 -2.15
N THR A 89 -8.37 -8.22 -0.98
CA THR A 89 -9.70 -8.84 -0.84
C THR A 89 -10.84 -7.89 -1.21
N ALA A 90 -10.55 -6.61 -1.39
CA ALA A 90 -11.55 -5.67 -1.92
C ALA A 90 -11.71 -5.72 -3.45
N VAL A 91 -10.85 -6.47 -4.16
CA VAL A 91 -10.93 -6.67 -5.61
C VAL A 91 -11.41 -8.08 -5.95
N ASP A 92 -11.29 -9.04 -5.02
CA ASP A 92 -11.69 -10.45 -5.25
C ASP A 92 -13.21 -10.69 -5.27
N ASN A 93 -14.03 -9.67 -4.95
CA ASN A 93 -15.51 -9.75 -5.03
C ASN A 93 -16.11 -8.82 -6.09
N ILE A 94 -15.32 -8.22 -6.96
CA ILE A 94 -15.83 -7.90 -8.26
C ILE A 94 -15.80 -9.24 -8.99
N GLU A 95 -16.95 -9.89 -9.15
CA GLU A 95 -17.13 -10.82 -10.27
C GLU A 95 -16.57 -10.06 -11.45
N GLN A 96 -15.36 -10.42 -11.84
CA GLN A 96 -14.77 -9.94 -13.07
C GLN A 96 -15.69 -10.58 -14.11
N GLU A 97 -16.76 -9.87 -14.51
CA GLU A 97 -17.32 -10.11 -15.82
C GLU A 97 -16.09 -10.17 -16.70
N THR A 98 -15.81 -11.34 -17.22
CA THR A 98 -14.63 -11.59 -18.02
C THR A 98 -14.83 -10.80 -19.30
N ALA A 99 -14.56 -9.49 -19.21
CA ALA A 99 -14.70 -8.58 -20.32
C ALA A 99 -13.85 -9.12 -21.48
N VAL A 100 -14.51 -9.43 -22.58
CA VAL A 100 -13.87 -10.07 -23.72
C VAL A 100 -13.21 -8.98 -24.58
N PRO A 101 -11.92 -9.12 -24.91
CA PRO A 101 -11.27 -8.18 -25.82
C PRO A 101 -11.97 -8.16 -27.19
N THR A 102 -12.48 -7.01 -27.59
CA THR A 102 -13.15 -6.81 -28.89
C THR A 102 -12.22 -6.23 -29.94
N SER A 103 -11.22 -5.45 -29.51
CA SER A 103 -10.21 -4.94 -30.44
C SER A 103 -8.87 -4.66 -29.76
N VAL A 104 -7.79 -4.80 -30.52
CA VAL A 104 -6.44 -4.42 -30.11
C VAL A 104 -5.85 -3.47 -31.15
N VAL A 105 -5.35 -2.33 -30.65
CA VAL A 105 -4.71 -1.30 -31.48
C VAL A 105 -3.32 -1.01 -30.93
N TRP A 106 -2.36 -0.79 -31.82
CA TRP A 106 -0.99 -0.51 -31.44
C TRP A 106 -0.59 0.91 -31.82
N PHE A 107 0.21 1.54 -30.97
CA PHE A 107 0.76 2.87 -31.20
C PHE A 107 2.26 2.88 -30.95
N ASP A 108 2.99 3.71 -31.68
CA ASP A 108 4.37 4.06 -31.33
C ASP A 108 4.41 5.10 -30.18
N LEU A 109 5.60 5.41 -29.68
CA LEU A 109 5.76 6.35 -28.57
C LEU A 109 5.41 7.83 -28.97
N SER A 110 5.26 8.12 -30.25
CA SER A 110 4.77 9.43 -30.73
C SER A 110 3.24 9.52 -30.75
N GLY A 111 2.54 8.41 -30.41
CA GLY A 111 1.08 8.33 -30.43
C GLY A 111 0.50 7.98 -31.80
N ARG A 112 1.34 7.68 -32.82
CA ARG A 112 0.89 7.28 -34.14
C ARG A 112 0.39 5.83 -34.10
N ARG A 113 -0.83 5.60 -34.61
CA ARG A 113 -1.40 4.26 -34.74
C ARG A 113 -0.65 3.44 -35.78
N LEU A 114 -0.36 2.19 -35.44
CA LEU A 114 0.23 1.22 -36.37
C LEU A 114 -0.87 0.45 -37.11
N SER A 115 -0.61 0.10 -38.37
CA SER A 115 -1.52 -0.68 -39.19
C SER A 115 -1.56 -2.17 -38.87
N SER A 116 -0.55 -2.67 -38.14
CA SER A 116 -0.43 -4.06 -37.73
C SER A 116 0.35 -4.15 -36.41
N PRO A 117 0.29 -5.29 -35.68
CA PRO A 117 1.15 -5.51 -34.52
C PRO A 117 2.61 -5.31 -34.85
N PRO A 118 3.41 -4.69 -33.95
CA PRO A 118 4.82 -4.41 -34.23
C PRO A 118 5.63 -5.71 -34.30
N SER A 119 6.42 -5.85 -35.36
CA SER A 119 7.33 -6.99 -35.57
C SER A 119 8.80 -6.64 -35.35
N SER A 120 9.12 -5.36 -35.18
CA SER A 120 10.46 -4.87 -34.89
C SER A 120 10.75 -4.82 -33.40
N HIS A 121 12.04 -4.82 -33.01
CA HIS A 121 12.41 -4.50 -31.65
C HIS A 121 12.07 -3.05 -31.35
N GLY A 122 11.38 -2.82 -30.22
CA GLY A 122 11.00 -1.48 -29.81
C GLY A 122 10.01 -1.46 -28.66
N VAL A 123 9.66 -0.26 -28.26
CA VAL A 123 8.63 0.01 -27.22
C VAL A 123 7.41 0.58 -27.90
N PHE A 124 6.27 -0.01 -27.59
CA PHE A 124 4.97 0.34 -28.18
C PHE A 124 3.90 0.42 -27.10
N ILE A 125 2.80 1.06 -27.39
CA ILE A 125 1.61 1.09 -26.56
C ILE A 125 0.56 0.16 -27.19
N ARG A 126 0.14 -0.84 -26.44
CA ARG A 126 -0.98 -1.70 -26.79
C ARG A 126 -2.24 -1.17 -26.12
N GLN A 127 -3.24 -0.86 -26.90
CA GLN A 127 -4.58 -0.51 -26.41
C GLN A 127 -5.52 -1.67 -26.69
N THR A 128 -6.22 -2.15 -25.66
CA THR A 128 -7.25 -3.18 -25.77
C THR A 128 -8.59 -2.56 -25.41
N THR A 129 -9.58 -2.76 -26.25
CA THR A 129 -10.99 -2.41 -25.98
C THR A 129 -11.75 -3.68 -25.70
N TYR A 130 -12.63 -3.64 -24.70
CA TYR A 130 -13.44 -4.78 -24.27
C TYR A 130 -14.91 -4.59 -24.61
N ASP A 131 -15.68 -5.66 -24.56
CA ASP A 131 -17.12 -5.69 -24.89
C ASP A 131 -17.98 -4.84 -23.94
N ASN A 132 -17.53 -4.64 -22.69
CA ASN A 132 -18.16 -3.73 -21.71
C ASN A 132 -17.83 -2.25 -21.94
N GLY A 133 -17.04 -1.92 -22.98
CA GLY A 133 -16.62 -0.57 -23.31
C GLY A 133 -15.33 -0.11 -22.63
N ASP A 134 -14.74 -0.91 -21.74
CA ASP A 134 -13.48 -0.58 -21.09
C ASP A 134 -12.33 -0.53 -22.10
N ILE A 135 -11.38 0.36 -21.81
CA ILE A 135 -10.15 0.51 -22.60
C ILE A 135 -8.95 0.45 -21.68
N THR A 136 -8.09 -0.53 -21.92
CA THR A 136 -6.79 -0.60 -21.25
C THR A 136 -5.66 -0.17 -22.18
N ARG A 137 -4.60 0.39 -21.60
CA ARG A 137 -3.37 0.74 -22.32
C ARG A 137 -2.17 0.24 -21.55
N GLU A 138 -1.32 -0.49 -22.21
CA GLU A 138 -0.10 -1.04 -21.63
C GLU A 138 1.12 -0.77 -22.50
N LYS A 139 2.25 -0.51 -21.85
CA LYS A 139 3.56 -0.41 -22.50
C LYS A 139 4.07 -1.82 -22.77
N THR A 140 4.33 -2.12 -24.04
CA THR A 140 4.81 -3.43 -24.47
C THR A 140 6.19 -3.29 -25.13
N ILE A 141 7.12 -4.14 -24.74
CA ILE A 141 8.43 -4.26 -25.39
C ILE A 141 8.38 -5.47 -26.33
N THR A 142 8.66 -5.24 -27.61
CA THR A 142 8.76 -6.32 -28.60
C THR A 142 10.22 -6.59 -28.94
N TYR A 143 10.54 -7.83 -29.24
CA TYR A 143 11.86 -8.27 -29.67
C TYR A 143 11.75 -8.76 -31.12
N ALA A 144 12.71 -8.40 -31.95
CA ALA A 144 12.76 -8.93 -33.31
C ALA A 144 12.87 -10.45 -33.27
N SER A 145 11.97 -11.16 -33.98
CA SER A 145 12.06 -12.60 -34.13
C SER A 145 13.35 -12.92 -34.90
N LYS A 146 14.26 -13.71 -34.31
CA LYS A 146 15.38 -14.26 -35.06
C LYS A 146 14.80 -15.14 -36.16
N LYS A 147 14.96 -14.72 -37.43
CA LYS A 147 14.72 -15.64 -38.55
C LYS A 147 15.68 -16.83 -38.40
N LYS A 148 15.11 -18.03 -38.32
CA LYS A 148 15.87 -19.29 -38.50
C LYS A 148 16.24 -19.43 -39.97
#